data_287c34ec18653220a7ac30c41775b2f7
#
_entry.id   287c34ec18653220a7ac30c41775b2f7
#
_cell.length_a   1.000
_cell.length_b   1.000
_cell.length_c   1.000
_cell.angle_alpha   90.00
_cell.angle_beta   90.00
_cell.angle_gamma   90.00
#
_symmetry.space_group_name_H-M   'P 1'
#
loop_
_entity.id
_entity.type
_entity.pdbx_description
1 polymer ?
#
loop_
_entity_poly.entity_id
_entity_poly.type
_entity_poly.pdbx_seq_one_letter_code
_entity_poly.pdbx_strand_id
1 'polypeptide(L)'
;MPETMTRLADGFWRITGEVRVGGVLDIGTQSSLVRLDNGRFVFLDSYTLPAPVRQQVDALTDEGRKLDAIINLHPFHTLHCEWMHSTYPDATLYGTARHHEKLPDLPWHATRCEEPALADKFGDTFAFSQPKGMPLVCDDESVHFSSILALHRTSGTMHVDDTLVYLDKGFPLSALPMTGRLSFHPTLDKALSPKAGAADEFRDWAIELGIDWAEARRVAAAHNAVRELGEEEFPTLIGGALGRVKPVLDRHRAEYG
;
A
#
# COMPACT_ATOMS: atom_id res chain seq x y z
N MET A 1 17.56 4.27 -5.28
CA MET A 1 16.98 4.93 -6.49
C MET A 1 16.87 6.42 -6.26
N PRO A 2 16.79 7.28 -7.29
CA PRO A 2 16.59 8.70 -7.03
C PRO A 2 15.22 8.89 -6.36
N GLU A 3 15.23 9.69 -5.29
CA GLU A 3 14.02 10.14 -4.62
C GLU A 3 13.34 11.17 -5.52
N THR A 4 12.19 10.81 -6.06
CA THR A 4 11.48 11.63 -7.06
C THR A 4 9.99 11.63 -6.81
N MET A 5 9.35 12.71 -7.26
CA MET A 5 7.90 12.79 -7.37
C MET A 5 7.50 12.73 -8.84
N THR A 6 6.69 11.74 -9.19
CA THR A 6 6.25 11.50 -10.57
C THR A 6 4.73 11.54 -10.64
N ARG A 7 4.16 12.35 -11.54
CA ARG A 7 2.73 12.34 -11.80
C ARG A 7 2.36 11.10 -12.62
N LEU A 8 1.62 10.18 -12.04
CA LEU A 8 1.16 8.96 -12.70
C LEU A 8 -0.15 9.17 -13.48
N ALA A 9 -1.02 10.04 -12.96
CA ALA A 9 -2.30 10.38 -13.57
C ALA A 9 -2.75 11.78 -13.15
N ASP A 10 -3.88 12.24 -13.67
CA ASP A 10 -4.50 13.45 -13.12
C ASP A 10 -4.92 13.21 -11.67
N GLY A 11 -4.50 14.11 -10.80
CA GLY A 11 -4.76 14.00 -9.36
C GLY A 11 -3.98 12.93 -8.62
N PHE A 12 -3.02 12.23 -9.24
CA PHE A 12 -2.24 11.19 -8.56
C PHE A 12 -0.73 11.32 -8.84
N TRP A 13 0.04 11.50 -7.80
CA TRP A 13 1.51 11.54 -7.84
C TRP A 13 2.09 10.45 -6.93
N ARG A 14 3.11 9.79 -7.45
CA ARG A 14 3.92 8.85 -6.70
C ARG A 14 5.21 9.51 -6.26
N ILE A 15 5.57 9.31 -5.02
CA ILE A 15 6.85 9.72 -4.43
C ILE A 15 7.62 8.44 -4.15
N THR A 16 8.81 8.31 -4.72
CA THR A 16 9.71 7.18 -4.47
C THR A 16 10.73 7.55 -3.41
N GLY A 17 11.03 6.59 -2.55
CA GLY A 17 12.01 6.74 -1.50
C GLY A 17 12.99 5.57 -1.42
N GLU A 18 14.00 5.68 -0.57
CA GLU A 18 14.98 4.64 -0.30
C GLU A 18 14.62 3.89 0.97
N VAL A 19 14.65 2.56 0.91
CA VAL A 19 14.66 1.68 2.09
C VAL A 19 15.74 0.63 1.88
N ARG A 20 16.70 0.58 2.81
CA ARG A 20 17.85 -0.34 2.72
C ARG A 20 17.70 -1.51 3.69
N VAL A 21 17.56 -2.70 3.14
CA VAL A 21 17.60 -3.94 3.92
C VAL A 21 19.04 -4.35 4.16
N GLY A 22 19.40 -4.59 5.42
CA GLY A 22 20.76 -4.94 5.83
C GLY A 22 21.81 -3.84 5.54
N GLY A 23 21.36 -2.60 5.32
CA GLY A 23 22.24 -1.46 5.02
C GLY A 23 22.85 -1.45 3.61
N VAL A 24 22.58 -2.47 2.79
CA VAL A 24 23.25 -2.67 1.48
C VAL A 24 22.27 -2.70 0.32
N LEU A 25 21.14 -3.38 0.46
CA LEU A 25 20.18 -3.55 -0.63
C LEU A 25 19.05 -2.51 -0.51
N ASP A 26 19.04 -1.53 -1.41
CA ASP A 26 17.91 -0.60 -1.54
C ASP A 26 16.75 -1.31 -2.26
N ILE A 27 15.70 -1.60 -1.51
CA ILE A 27 14.45 -2.18 -2.05
C ILE A 27 13.43 -1.10 -2.37
N GLY A 28 13.70 0.15 -1.99
CA GLY A 28 12.82 1.29 -2.17
C GLY A 28 11.56 1.27 -1.29
N THR A 29 10.93 2.42 -1.25
CA THR A 29 9.60 2.62 -0.67
C THR A 29 8.82 3.64 -1.48
N GLN A 30 7.55 3.82 -1.16
CA GLN A 30 6.72 4.84 -1.81
C GLN A 30 5.81 5.55 -0.81
N SER A 31 5.41 6.74 -1.22
CA SER A 31 4.25 7.46 -0.72
C SER A 31 3.46 7.97 -1.93
N SER A 32 2.18 8.22 -1.79
CA SER A 32 1.40 8.82 -2.87
C SER A 32 0.71 10.11 -2.39
N LEU A 33 0.81 11.17 -3.20
CA LEU A 33 0.02 12.39 -3.01
C LEU A 33 -1.17 12.34 -3.96
N VAL A 34 -2.38 12.48 -3.43
CA VAL A 34 -3.63 12.36 -4.20
C VAL A 34 -4.47 13.59 -4.01
N ARG A 35 -4.99 14.15 -5.10
CA ARG A 35 -5.91 15.29 -5.10
C ARG A 35 -7.34 14.78 -4.99
N LEU A 36 -8.06 15.26 -4.00
CA LEU A 36 -9.48 15.03 -3.80
C LEU A 36 -10.32 15.88 -4.78
N ASP A 37 -11.58 15.53 -4.98
CA ASP A 37 -12.50 16.24 -5.86
C ASP A 37 -12.74 17.71 -5.45
N ASN A 38 -12.59 18.02 -4.16
CA ASN A 38 -12.66 19.39 -3.64
C ASN A 38 -11.38 20.21 -3.90
N GLY A 39 -10.38 19.66 -4.59
CA GLY A 39 -9.10 20.28 -4.90
C GLY A 39 -8.08 20.27 -3.76
N ARG A 40 -8.41 19.65 -2.63
CA ARG A 40 -7.48 19.44 -1.52
C ARG A 40 -6.72 18.11 -1.73
N PHE A 41 -5.78 17.80 -0.85
CA PHE A 41 -4.87 16.67 -1.05
C PHE A 41 -4.85 15.75 0.17
N VAL A 42 -4.49 14.51 -0.08
CA VAL A 42 -4.15 13.53 0.97
C VAL A 42 -2.86 12.81 0.59
N PHE A 43 -2.07 12.43 1.60
CA PHE A 43 -1.01 11.45 1.44
C PHE A 43 -1.52 10.05 1.75
N LEU A 44 -1.07 9.07 0.96
CA LEU A 44 -1.10 7.65 1.30
C LEU A 44 0.32 7.25 1.68
N ASP A 45 0.49 6.80 2.90
CA ASP A 45 1.72 6.55 3.64
C ASP A 45 2.67 7.74 3.82
N SER A 46 3.30 7.75 4.97
CA SER A 46 4.27 8.77 5.36
C SER A 46 5.63 8.50 4.74
N TYR A 47 6.29 9.57 4.29
CA TYR A 47 7.68 9.54 3.86
C TYR A 47 8.40 10.86 4.18
N THR A 48 9.65 10.79 4.65
CA THR A 48 10.49 11.99 4.86
C THR A 48 10.90 12.55 3.50
N LEU A 49 10.29 13.64 3.09
CA LEU A 49 10.49 14.21 1.76
C LEU A 49 11.85 14.92 1.65
N PRO A 50 12.71 14.56 0.69
CA PRO A 50 13.89 15.33 0.38
C PRO A 50 13.51 16.72 -0.14
N ALA A 51 14.39 17.71 0.04
CA ALA A 51 14.07 19.11 -0.23
C ALA A 51 13.49 19.38 -1.64
N PRO A 52 13.99 18.78 -2.74
CA PRO A 52 13.40 18.99 -4.07
C PRO A 52 11.99 18.41 -4.22
N VAL A 53 11.69 17.30 -3.57
CA VAL A 53 10.35 16.68 -3.57
C VAL A 53 9.40 17.49 -2.70
N ARG A 54 9.86 17.90 -1.51
CA ARG A 54 9.10 18.76 -0.61
C ARG A 54 8.67 20.06 -1.30
N GLN A 55 9.58 20.74 -2.03
CA GLN A 55 9.23 21.96 -2.77
C GLN A 55 8.11 21.72 -3.80
N GLN A 56 8.08 20.58 -4.47
CA GLN A 56 7.01 20.23 -5.40
C GLN A 56 5.67 19.99 -4.67
N VAL A 57 5.71 19.28 -3.55
CA VAL A 57 4.54 19.06 -2.70
C VAL A 57 4.01 20.39 -2.16
N ASP A 58 4.87 21.24 -1.59
CA ASP A 58 4.51 22.54 -1.05
C ASP A 58 3.88 23.43 -2.12
N ALA A 59 4.39 23.42 -3.35
CA ALA A 59 3.81 24.17 -4.48
C ALA A 59 2.39 23.68 -4.86
N LEU A 60 2.12 22.37 -4.79
CA LEU A 60 0.81 21.81 -5.08
C LEU A 60 -0.18 22.03 -3.94
N THR A 61 0.28 21.87 -2.70
CA THR A 61 -0.56 21.86 -1.51
C THR A 61 -0.66 23.23 -0.84
N ASP A 62 -0.10 24.28 -1.44
CA ASP A 62 -0.04 25.61 -0.86
C ASP A 62 0.64 25.59 0.52
N GLU A 63 1.89 25.06 0.55
CA GLU A 63 2.70 24.86 1.76
C GLU A 63 1.98 23.99 2.82
N GLY A 64 1.24 22.97 2.38
CA GLY A 64 0.48 22.08 3.24
C GLY A 64 -0.91 22.58 3.63
N ARG A 65 -1.25 23.85 3.37
CA ARG A 65 -2.59 24.41 3.72
C ARG A 65 -3.76 23.69 3.04
N LYS A 66 -3.51 23.04 1.91
CA LYS A 66 -4.49 22.22 1.18
C LYS A 66 -4.35 20.72 1.46
N LEU A 67 -3.55 20.32 2.42
CA LEU A 67 -3.40 18.92 2.80
C LEU A 67 -4.42 18.59 3.89
N ASP A 68 -5.37 17.72 3.59
CA ASP A 68 -6.44 17.33 4.53
C ASP A 68 -6.00 16.22 5.47
N ALA A 69 -5.26 15.24 4.94
CA ALA A 69 -4.91 14.07 5.70
C ALA A 69 -3.61 13.40 5.23
N ILE A 70 -3.02 12.64 6.15
CA ILE A 70 -1.96 11.68 5.93
C ILE A 70 -2.51 10.34 6.43
N ILE A 71 -2.68 9.36 5.51
CA ILE A 71 -3.35 8.10 5.75
C ILE A 71 -2.31 6.99 5.65
N ASN A 72 -1.91 6.41 6.79
CA ASN A 72 -0.87 5.39 6.86
C ASN A 72 -1.49 4.00 6.77
N LEU A 73 -1.39 3.39 5.59
CA LEU A 73 -2.09 2.15 5.22
C LEU A 73 -1.31 0.88 5.56
N HIS A 74 0.03 0.98 5.63
CA HIS A 74 0.88 -0.16 5.99
C HIS A 74 1.29 -0.10 7.46
N PRO A 75 0.91 -1.07 8.32
CA PRO A 75 1.06 -0.98 9.78
C PRO A 75 2.51 -0.89 10.26
N PHE A 76 3.48 -1.31 9.43
CA PHE A 76 4.91 -1.25 9.78
C PHE A 76 5.63 0.00 9.26
N HIS A 77 4.97 0.86 8.46
CA HIS A 77 5.55 2.10 7.94
C HIS A 77 5.46 3.25 8.95
N THR A 78 6.09 3.09 10.13
CA THR A 78 6.02 4.07 11.23
C THR A 78 7.16 5.09 11.22
N LEU A 79 8.26 4.82 10.51
CA LEU A 79 9.51 5.58 10.58
C LEU A 79 9.38 7.06 10.24
N HIS A 80 8.47 7.41 9.33
CA HIS A 80 8.36 8.76 8.78
C HIS A 80 7.17 9.56 9.30
N CYS A 81 6.32 8.98 10.17
CA CYS A 81 5.09 9.61 10.66
C CYS A 81 5.34 10.88 11.46
N GLU A 82 6.36 10.87 12.35
CA GLU A 82 6.71 12.05 13.15
C GLU A 82 7.19 13.21 12.27
N TRP A 83 8.01 12.91 11.25
CA TRP A 83 8.47 13.91 10.31
C TRP A 83 7.32 14.51 9.51
N MET A 84 6.41 13.69 9.01
CA MET A 84 5.24 14.15 8.25
C MET A 84 4.34 15.04 9.09
N HIS A 85 4.04 14.64 10.34
CA HIS A 85 3.25 15.46 11.25
C HIS A 85 3.95 16.79 11.59
N SER A 86 5.24 16.76 11.90
CA SER A 86 5.98 17.99 12.22
C SER A 86 6.09 18.95 11.03
N THR A 87 6.08 18.41 9.80
CA THR A 87 6.17 19.21 8.58
C THR A 87 4.80 19.77 8.15
N TYR A 88 3.74 18.99 8.32
CA TYR A 88 2.36 19.32 7.95
C TYR A 88 1.40 19.15 9.15
N PRO A 89 1.54 19.98 10.20
CA PRO A 89 0.84 19.78 11.47
C PRO A 89 -0.68 19.95 11.39
N ASP A 90 -1.18 20.65 10.37
CA ASP A 90 -2.62 20.88 10.16
C ASP A 90 -3.30 19.70 9.44
N ALA A 91 -2.53 18.77 8.87
CA ALA A 91 -3.08 17.58 8.23
C ALA A 91 -3.51 16.54 9.27
N THR A 92 -4.71 16.00 9.14
CA THR A 92 -5.21 14.95 10.03
C THR A 92 -4.44 13.65 9.81
N LEU A 93 -3.86 13.10 10.89
CA LEU A 93 -3.15 11.83 10.85
C LEU A 93 -4.11 10.65 11.03
N TYR A 94 -4.15 9.73 10.06
CA TYR A 94 -4.81 8.44 10.16
C TYR A 94 -3.75 7.34 10.17
N GLY A 95 -3.92 6.38 11.06
CA GLY A 95 -3.04 5.22 11.19
C GLY A 95 -3.81 3.96 11.55
N THR A 96 -3.19 2.81 11.40
CA THR A 96 -3.70 1.54 11.91
C THR A 96 -3.54 1.46 13.42
N ALA A 97 -4.14 0.45 14.07
CA ALA A 97 -3.96 0.20 15.51
C ALA A 97 -2.49 0.20 15.93
N ARG A 98 -1.61 -0.37 15.08
CA ARG A 98 -0.18 -0.42 15.36
C ARG A 98 0.48 0.95 15.36
N HIS A 99 0.08 1.88 14.50
CA HIS A 99 0.58 3.25 14.52
C HIS A 99 0.27 3.94 15.84
N HIS A 100 -0.97 3.81 16.34
CA HIS A 100 -1.39 4.35 17.63
C HIS A 100 -0.59 3.75 18.79
N GLU A 101 -0.29 2.46 18.73
CA GLU A 101 0.50 1.77 19.77
C GLU A 101 1.97 2.19 19.74
N LYS A 102 2.59 2.23 18.56
CA LYS A 102 4.03 2.49 18.42
C LYS A 102 4.41 3.95 18.54
N LEU A 103 3.50 4.86 18.20
CA LEU A 103 3.70 6.31 18.20
C LEU A 103 2.54 7.01 18.95
N PRO A 104 2.34 6.73 20.26
CA PRO A 104 1.18 7.20 21.01
C PRO A 104 1.16 8.72 21.23
N ASP A 105 2.30 9.38 21.08
CA ASP A 105 2.44 10.83 21.26
C ASP A 105 1.99 11.63 20.03
N LEU A 106 1.75 10.98 18.87
CA LEU A 106 1.22 11.65 17.70
C LEU A 106 -0.31 11.82 17.81
N PRO A 107 -0.87 12.92 17.28
CA PRO A 107 -2.29 13.22 17.37
C PRO A 107 -3.12 12.44 16.34
N TRP A 108 -3.10 11.11 16.45
CA TRP A 108 -3.86 10.24 15.58
C TRP A 108 -5.36 10.53 15.64
N HIS A 109 -6.01 10.53 14.49
CA HIS A 109 -7.46 10.55 14.44
C HIS A 109 -8.02 9.27 15.09
N ALA A 110 -9.17 9.37 15.79
CA ALA A 110 -9.77 8.23 16.50
C ALA A 110 -10.15 7.07 15.56
N THR A 111 -10.56 7.37 14.32
CA THR A 111 -10.81 6.35 13.29
C THR A 111 -9.49 5.76 12.81
N ARG A 112 -9.37 4.44 12.90
CA ARG A 112 -8.24 3.69 12.38
C ARG A 112 -8.42 3.35 10.91
N CYS A 113 -7.30 3.13 10.21
CA CYS A 113 -7.33 2.83 8.77
C CYS A 113 -8.04 1.52 8.42
N GLU A 114 -8.02 0.54 9.32
CA GLU A 114 -8.72 -0.75 9.17
C GLU A 114 -10.23 -0.69 9.48
N GLU A 115 -10.75 0.44 9.94
CA GLU A 115 -12.17 0.60 10.28
C GLU A 115 -13.00 1.06 9.07
N PRO A 116 -14.26 0.61 8.95
CA PRO A 116 -15.15 1.05 7.87
C PRO A 116 -15.31 2.57 7.77
N ALA A 117 -15.21 3.28 8.89
CA ALA A 117 -15.34 4.74 8.97
C ALA A 117 -14.29 5.50 8.13
N LEU A 118 -13.15 4.89 7.80
CA LEU A 118 -12.21 5.48 6.83
C LEU A 118 -12.83 5.55 5.43
N ALA A 119 -13.51 4.47 5.00
CA ALA A 119 -14.20 4.43 3.73
C ALA A 119 -15.41 5.38 3.70
N ASP A 120 -16.11 5.58 4.82
CA ASP A 120 -17.19 6.57 4.91
C ASP A 120 -16.69 7.99 4.64
N LYS A 121 -15.44 8.28 5.01
CA LYS A 121 -14.84 9.61 4.82
C LYS A 121 -14.22 9.83 3.46
N PHE A 122 -13.53 8.83 2.93
CA PHE A 122 -12.72 8.95 1.71
C PHE A 122 -13.22 8.09 0.55
N GLY A 123 -14.35 7.38 0.71
CA GLY A 123 -14.85 6.41 -0.25
C GLY A 123 -15.29 6.98 -1.59
N ASP A 124 -15.59 8.28 -1.67
CA ASP A 124 -15.84 8.97 -2.94
C ASP A 124 -14.57 9.00 -3.82
N THR A 125 -13.40 9.17 -3.19
CA THR A 125 -12.11 9.24 -3.88
C THR A 125 -11.44 7.86 -3.99
N PHE A 126 -11.54 7.03 -2.94
CA PHE A 126 -10.84 5.74 -2.86
C PHE A 126 -11.79 4.56 -2.66
N ALA A 127 -11.41 3.42 -3.23
CA ALA A 127 -11.83 2.13 -2.73
C ALA A 127 -10.69 1.54 -1.89
N PHE A 128 -11.00 1.08 -0.68
CA PHE A 128 -10.04 0.41 0.20
C PHE A 128 -10.30 -1.08 0.24
N SER A 129 -9.24 -1.88 0.35
CA SER A 129 -9.35 -3.33 0.51
C SER A 129 -8.26 -3.85 1.42
N GLN A 130 -8.60 -4.78 2.30
CA GLN A 130 -7.67 -5.41 3.22
C GLN A 130 -7.74 -6.93 3.04
N PRO A 131 -6.59 -7.66 3.01
CA PRO A 131 -6.56 -9.11 2.92
C PRO A 131 -7.39 -9.77 4.02
N LYS A 132 -8.13 -10.81 3.65
CA LYS A 132 -8.89 -11.66 4.59
C LYS A 132 -8.12 -12.96 4.88
N GLY A 133 -8.52 -13.68 5.92
CA GLY A 133 -7.87 -14.92 6.33
C GLY A 133 -6.58 -14.74 7.15
N MET A 134 -6.26 -13.50 7.51
CA MET A 134 -5.09 -13.13 8.30
C MET A 134 -5.33 -11.86 9.10
N PRO A 135 -4.59 -11.61 10.19
CA PRO A 135 -4.63 -10.33 10.88
C PRO A 135 -3.90 -9.25 10.05
N LEU A 136 -4.23 -7.98 10.26
CA LEU A 136 -3.49 -6.88 9.66
C LEU A 136 -2.07 -6.80 10.21
N VAL A 137 -1.89 -7.15 11.49
CA VAL A 137 -0.60 -7.23 12.17
C VAL A 137 -0.45 -8.64 12.70
N CYS A 138 0.60 -9.34 12.26
CA CYS A 138 0.95 -10.66 12.79
C CYS A 138 1.70 -10.55 14.10
N ASP A 139 1.59 -11.58 14.98
CA ASP A 139 2.35 -11.66 16.24
C ASP A 139 3.87 -11.68 15.97
N ASP A 140 4.30 -12.31 14.89
CA ASP A 140 5.68 -12.23 14.39
C ASP A 140 5.87 -10.93 13.59
N GLU A 141 6.54 -9.96 14.21
CA GLU A 141 6.84 -8.65 13.60
C GLU A 141 7.72 -8.75 12.34
N SER A 142 8.31 -9.88 12.02
CA SER A 142 9.02 -10.10 10.74
C SER A 142 8.09 -10.38 9.55
N VAL A 143 6.80 -10.60 9.82
CA VAL A 143 5.78 -10.89 8.79
C VAL A 143 5.06 -9.59 8.39
N HIS A 144 5.52 -8.98 7.32
CA HIS A 144 5.02 -7.70 6.80
C HIS A 144 4.06 -7.88 5.60
N PHE A 145 3.21 -8.90 5.63
CA PHE A 145 2.35 -9.21 4.48
C PHE A 145 1.20 -8.23 4.32
N SER A 146 0.47 -7.96 5.41
CA SER A 146 -0.81 -7.27 5.33
C SER A 146 -0.65 -5.75 5.30
N SER A 147 -1.25 -5.13 4.30
CA SER A 147 -1.48 -3.70 4.21
C SER A 147 -2.90 -3.43 3.72
N ILE A 148 -3.37 -2.21 3.90
CA ILE A 148 -4.63 -1.76 3.30
C ILE A 148 -4.30 -1.22 1.91
N LEU A 149 -4.91 -1.80 0.88
CA LEU A 149 -4.75 -1.35 -0.50
C LEU A 149 -5.71 -0.19 -0.75
N ALA A 150 -5.31 0.79 -1.55
CA ALA A 150 -6.16 1.90 -1.96
C ALA A 150 -6.20 2.03 -3.49
N LEU A 151 -7.39 2.06 -4.08
CA LEU A 151 -7.62 2.39 -5.48
C LEU A 151 -8.18 3.80 -5.58
N HIS A 152 -7.46 4.72 -6.22
CA HIS A 152 -7.97 6.03 -6.58
C HIS A 152 -8.95 5.89 -7.75
N ARG A 153 -10.24 6.07 -7.47
CA ARG A 153 -11.34 5.76 -8.41
C ARG A 153 -11.22 6.50 -9.74
N THR A 154 -10.96 7.79 -9.70
CA THR A 154 -10.92 8.65 -10.91
C THR A 154 -9.79 8.26 -11.85
N SER A 155 -8.61 7.91 -11.36
CA SER A 155 -7.45 7.58 -12.20
C SER A 155 -7.27 6.08 -12.45
N GLY A 156 -7.97 5.22 -11.71
CA GLY A 156 -7.73 3.79 -11.73
C GLY A 156 -6.33 3.40 -11.21
N THR A 157 -5.68 4.26 -10.42
CA THR A 157 -4.34 3.99 -9.89
C THR A 157 -4.45 3.36 -8.51
N MET A 158 -3.84 2.20 -8.33
CA MET A 158 -3.74 1.52 -7.04
C MET A 158 -2.44 1.93 -6.33
N HIS A 159 -2.55 2.27 -5.06
CA HIS A 159 -1.44 2.31 -4.11
C HIS A 159 -1.43 0.99 -3.35
N VAL A 160 -0.36 0.22 -3.48
CA VAL A 160 -0.20 -1.08 -2.84
C VAL A 160 1.19 -1.21 -2.24
N ASP A 161 1.22 -1.75 -1.04
CA ASP A 161 2.45 -2.08 -0.34
C ASP A 161 2.70 -3.60 -0.38
N ASP A 162 3.22 -4.17 0.70
CA ASP A 162 3.72 -5.55 0.75
C ASP A 162 2.71 -6.63 0.35
N THR A 163 1.40 -6.39 0.46
CA THR A 163 0.37 -7.37 0.07
C THR A 163 0.51 -7.80 -1.39
N LEU A 164 0.73 -6.83 -2.29
CA LEU A 164 0.94 -7.07 -3.72
C LEU A 164 2.30 -6.53 -4.15
N VAL A 165 3.17 -7.39 -4.61
CA VAL A 165 4.53 -7.07 -5.01
C VAL A 165 4.65 -7.07 -6.53
N TYR A 166 5.20 -5.99 -7.07
CA TYR A 166 5.63 -5.90 -8.45
C TYR A 166 7.05 -5.34 -8.50
N LEU A 167 7.98 -6.16 -8.99
CA LEU A 167 9.38 -5.76 -9.18
C LEU A 167 9.65 -5.57 -10.67
N ASP A 168 10.21 -4.44 -11.05
CA ASP A 168 10.63 -4.22 -12.42
C ASP A 168 11.85 -5.08 -12.78
N LYS A 169 12.05 -5.32 -14.09
CA LYS A 169 13.15 -6.13 -14.63
C LYS A 169 14.52 -5.45 -14.52
N GLY A 170 14.63 -4.31 -13.83
CA GLY A 170 15.88 -3.59 -13.61
C GLY A 170 16.89 -4.38 -12.76
N PHE A 171 18.18 -4.28 -13.12
CA PHE A 171 19.28 -4.81 -12.29
C PHE A 171 19.32 -4.06 -10.92
N PRO A 172 19.58 -4.72 -9.78
CA PRO A 172 19.96 -6.13 -9.60
C PRO A 172 18.79 -7.11 -9.42
N LEU A 173 17.56 -6.64 -9.42
CA LEU A 173 16.37 -7.44 -9.08
C LEU A 173 15.92 -8.38 -10.21
N SER A 174 16.49 -8.24 -11.40
CA SER A 174 16.14 -9.04 -12.58
C SER A 174 16.32 -10.57 -12.42
N ALA A 175 17.16 -10.98 -11.48
CA ALA A 175 17.40 -12.40 -11.18
C ALA A 175 16.35 -13.01 -10.22
N LEU A 176 15.48 -12.20 -9.61
CA LEU A 176 14.46 -12.71 -8.71
C LEU A 176 13.28 -13.28 -9.50
N PRO A 177 12.73 -14.44 -9.08
CA PRO A 177 11.66 -15.12 -9.82
C PRO A 177 10.33 -14.34 -9.86
N MET A 178 10.19 -13.30 -9.03
CA MET A 178 9.02 -12.43 -8.97
C MET A 178 9.07 -11.25 -9.96
N THR A 179 10.23 -11.02 -10.59
CA THR A 179 10.46 -9.86 -11.46
C THR A 179 9.55 -9.85 -12.68
N GLY A 180 8.92 -8.70 -12.95
CA GLY A 180 8.01 -8.52 -14.09
C GLY A 180 6.64 -9.18 -13.92
N ARG A 181 6.31 -9.66 -12.71
CA ARG A 181 5.03 -10.29 -12.40
C ARG A 181 4.41 -9.65 -11.16
N LEU A 182 3.10 -9.42 -11.19
CA LEU A 182 2.35 -9.11 -9.98
C LEU A 182 2.25 -10.39 -9.14
N SER A 183 2.64 -10.33 -7.89
CA SER A 183 2.68 -11.48 -6.98
C SER A 183 2.19 -11.09 -5.59
N PHE A 184 1.72 -12.05 -4.81
CA PHE A 184 1.57 -11.85 -3.37
C PHE A 184 2.95 -11.94 -2.71
N HIS A 185 3.11 -11.23 -1.58
CA HIS A 185 4.36 -11.23 -0.82
C HIS A 185 4.75 -12.66 -0.39
N PRO A 186 6.05 -13.00 -0.39
CA PRO A 186 6.52 -14.36 -0.07
C PRO A 186 6.17 -14.88 1.33
N THR A 187 5.86 -14.00 2.27
CA THR A 187 5.51 -14.37 3.65
C THR A 187 4.05 -14.78 3.83
N LEU A 188 3.28 -14.99 2.75
CA LEU A 188 1.87 -15.40 2.82
C LEU A 188 1.65 -16.62 3.72
N ASP A 189 2.52 -17.63 3.64
CA ASP A 189 2.44 -18.85 4.44
C ASP A 189 2.47 -18.58 5.95
N LYS A 190 3.22 -17.56 6.37
CA LYS A 190 3.34 -17.15 7.77
C LYS A 190 2.25 -16.17 8.19
N ALA A 191 1.66 -15.45 7.23
CA ALA A 191 0.65 -14.44 7.50
C ALA A 191 -0.75 -15.03 7.70
N LEU A 192 -1.06 -16.17 7.05
CA LEU A 192 -2.35 -16.84 7.20
C LEU A 192 -2.61 -17.23 8.64
N SER A 193 -3.79 -16.91 9.14
CA SER A 193 -4.20 -17.31 10.49
C SER A 193 -4.21 -18.82 10.63
N PRO A 194 -3.67 -19.41 11.72
CA PRO A 194 -3.62 -20.85 11.93
C PRO A 194 -5.02 -21.39 12.33
N LYS A 195 -5.98 -21.27 11.44
CA LYS A 195 -7.38 -21.71 11.64
C LYS A 195 -7.97 -22.25 10.35
N ALA A 196 -8.97 -23.14 10.48
CA ALA A 196 -9.76 -23.62 9.36
C ALA A 196 -10.36 -22.45 8.57
N GLY A 197 -10.39 -22.58 7.24
CA GLY A 197 -10.99 -21.61 6.33
C GLY A 197 -10.13 -20.38 5.99
N ALA A 198 -9.03 -20.08 6.72
CA ALA A 198 -8.22 -18.88 6.48
C ALA A 198 -7.66 -18.81 5.04
N ALA A 199 -7.20 -19.93 4.49
CA ALA A 199 -6.73 -19.99 3.11
C ALA A 199 -7.85 -19.73 2.09
N ASP A 200 -9.08 -20.11 2.39
CA ASP A 200 -10.25 -19.85 1.54
C ASP A 200 -10.70 -18.40 1.67
N GLU A 201 -10.74 -17.84 2.88
CA GLU A 201 -11.02 -16.41 3.12
C GLU A 201 -10.05 -15.53 2.31
N PHE A 202 -8.76 -15.87 2.28
CA PHE A 202 -7.75 -15.17 1.49
C PHE A 202 -7.98 -15.31 -0.02
N ARG A 203 -8.22 -16.55 -0.49
CA ARG A 203 -8.50 -16.81 -1.91
C ARG A 203 -9.71 -16.02 -2.39
N ASP A 204 -10.80 -16.07 -1.64
CA ASP A 204 -12.07 -15.44 -1.99
C ASP A 204 -11.93 -13.91 -1.99
N TRP A 205 -11.23 -13.35 -0.98
CA TRP A 205 -10.87 -11.94 -0.99
C TRP A 205 -10.07 -11.53 -2.24
N ALA A 206 -9.09 -12.31 -2.63
CA ALA A 206 -8.26 -11.96 -3.80
C ALA A 206 -9.08 -12.04 -5.11
N ILE A 207 -10.02 -12.98 -5.22
CA ILE A 207 -10.93 -13.07 -6.37
C ILE A 207 -11.88 -11.84 -6.37
N GLU A 208 -12.49 -11.51 -5.23
CA GLU A 208 -13.34 -10.33 -5.07
C GLU A 208 -12.57 -9.06 -5.44
N LEU A 209 -11.34 -8.89 -4.94
CA LEU A 209 -10.47 -7.75 -5.28
C LEU A 209 -10.26 -7.62 -6.81
N GLY A 210 -9.99 -8.75 -7.48
CA GLY A 210 -9.82 -8.77 -8.93
C GLY A 210 -11.07 -8.33 -9.68
N ILE A 211 -12.25 -8.73 -9.21
CA ILE A 211 -13.54 -8.37 -9.81
C ILE A 211 -13.87 -6.90 -9.53
N ASP A 212 -13.79 -6.47 -8.27
CA ASP A 212 -14.19 -5.13 -7.83
C ASP A 212 -13.31 -4.03 -8.43
N TRP A 213 -12.03 -4.36 -8.70
CA TRP A 213 -11.05 -3.44 -9.25
C TRP A 213 -10.66 -3.78 -10.70
N ALA A 214 -11.56 -4.44 -11.44
CA ALA A 214 -11.29 -4.86 -12.83
C ALA A 214 -10.92 -3.69 -13.75
N GLU A 215 -11.45 -2.50 -13.48
CA GLU A 215 -11.16 -1.29 -14.26
C GLU A 215 -9.88 -0.55 -13.83
N ALA A 216 -9.10 -1.12 -12.90
CA ALA A 216 -7.82 -0.53 -12.52
C ALA A 216 -6.89 -0.40 -13.73
N ARG A 217 -6.20 0.73 -13.80
CA ARG A 217 -5.34 1.09 -14.95
C ARG A 217 -3.85 1.03 -14.63
N ARG A 218 -3.50 1.06 -13.35
CA ARG A 218 -2.10 0.93 -12.93
C ARG A 218 -1.97 0.49 -11.49
N VAL A 219 -0.87 -0.20 -11.23
CA VAL A 219 -0.41 -0.58 -9.89
C VAL A 219 0.84 0.22 -9.57
N ALA A 220 0.77 1.10 -8.57
CA ALA A 220 1.94 1.69 -7.94
C ALA A 220 2.31 0.82 -6.74
N ALA A 221 3.36 0.02 -6.89
CA ALA A 221 3.84 -0.91 -5.87
C ALA A 221 4.97 -0.30 -5.05
N ALA A 222 5.06 -0.68 -3.76
CA ALA A 222 6.02 -0.13 -2.80
C ALA A 222 7.46 -0.22 -3.31
N HIS A 223 7.88 -1.37 -3.76
CA HIS A 223 9.28 -1.62 -4.13
C HIS A 223 9.63 -1.11 -5.54
N ASN A 224 9.45 0.19 -5.76
CA ASN A 224 9.96 0.99 -6.88
C ASN A 224 9.42 0.69 -8.27
N ALA A 225 8.30 0.02 -8.39
CA ALA A 225 7.74 -0.26 -9.71
C ALA A 225 6.32 0.25 -9.87
N VAL A 226 6.04 0.75 -11.06
CA VAL A 226 4.69 1.03 -11.54
C VAL A 226 4.41 0.07 -12.68
N ARG A 227 3.27 -0.58 -12.65
CA ARG A 227 2.79 -1.39 -13.76
C ARG A 227 1.56 -0.72 -14.38
N GLU A 228 1.66 -0.33 -15.63
CA GLU A 228 0.50 0.03 -16.44
C GLU A 228 -0.29 -1.24 -16.77
N LEU A 229 -1.61 -1.15 -16.73
CA LEU A 229 -2.54 -2.25 -16.97
C LEU A 229 -3.34 -1.98 -18.24
N GLY A 230 -3.54 -3.03 -19.04
CA GLY A 230 -4.54 -3.06 -20.10
C GLY A 230 -5.97 -3.19 -19.55
N GLU A 231 -6.95 -3.07 -20.43
CA GLU A 231 -8.35 -3.30 -20.07
C GLU A 231 -8.54 -4.70 -19.50
N GLU A 232 -9.23 -4.80 -18.35
CA GLU A 232 -9.52 -6.06 -17.64
C GLU A 232 -8.29 -6.93 -17.35
N GLU A 233 -7.08 -6.36 -17.37
CA GLU A 233 -5.86 -7.13 -17.11
C GLU A 233 -5.73 -7.49 -15.63
N PHE A 234 -6.22 -6.65 -14.72
CA PHE A 234 -6.04 -6.85 -13.28
C PHE A 234 -6.62 -8.18 -12.76
N PRO A 235 -7.86 -8.59 -13.11
CA PRO A 235 -8.39 -9.90 -12.72
C PRO A 235 -7.49 -11.06 -13.17
N THR A 236 -6.96 -10.99 -14.38
CA THR A 236 -6.05 -12.01 -14.93
C THR A 236 -4.74 -12.08 -14.15
N LEU A 237 -4.20 -10.92 -13.75
CA LEU A 237 -2.96 -10.86 -12.95
C LEU A 237 -3.17 -11.42 -11.54
N ILE A 238 -4.30 -11.12 -10.89
CA ILE A 238 -4.65 -11.68 -9.58
C ILE A 238 -4.87 -13.19 -9.68
N GLY A 239 -5.58 -13.68 -10.71
CA GLY A 239 -5.72 -15.11 -10.97
C GLY A 239 -4.39 -15.82 -11.15
N GLY A 240 -3.47 -15.19 -11.88
CA GLY A 240 -2.09 -15.68 -12.03
C GLY A 240 -1.30 -15.69 -10.71
N ALA A 241 -1.48 -14.67 -9.87
CA ALA A 241 -0.86 -14.59 -8.55
C ALA A 241 -1.40 -15.69 -7.62
N LEU A 242 -2.72 -15.90 -7.60
CA LEU A 242 -3.38 -17.00 -6.86
C LEU A 242 -2.89 -18.37 -7.31
N GLY A 243 -2.75 -18.59 -8.63
CA GLY A 243 -2.20 -19.84 -9.18
C GLY A 243 -0.81 -20.16 -8.63
N ARG A 244 0.04 -19.14 -8.44
CA ARG A 244 1.40 -19.32 -7.91
C ARG A 244 1.42 -19.64 -6.41
N VAL A 245 0.50 -19.11 -5.62
CA VAL A 245 0.41 -19.39 -4.18
C VAL A 245 -0.50 -20.56 -3.84
N LYS A 246 -1.13 -21.19 -4.83
CA LYS A 246 -1.98 -22.38 -4.63
C LYS A 246 -1.31 -23.45 -3.75
N PRO A 247 -0.03 -23.83 -3.94
CA PRO A 247 0.62 -24.82 -3.07
C PRO A 247 0.70 -24.39 -1.59
N VAL A 248 0.80 -23.07 -1.33
CA VAL A 248 0.78 -22.53 0.04
C VAL A 248 -0.62 -22.71 0.64
N LEU A 249 -1.65 -22.31 -0.10
CA LEU A 249 -3.04 -22.43 0.33
C LEU A 249 -3.46 -23.90 0.54
N ASP A 250 -3.07 -24.80 -0.35
CA ASP A 250 -3.36 -26.23 -0.23
C ASP A 250 -2.69 -26.85 1.01
N ARG A 251 -1.44 -26.47 1.29
CA ARG A 251 -0.73 -26.92 2.50
C ARG A 251 -1.42 -26.42 3.76
N HIS A 252 -1.81 -25.14 3.80
CA HIS A 252 -2.54 -24.57 4.92
C HIS A 252 -3.87 -25.28 5.18
N ARG A 253 -4.64 -25.60 4.12
CA ARG A 253 -5.88 -26.39 4.24
C ARG A 253 -5.63 -27.81 4.77
N ALA A 254 -4.54 -28.44 4.35
CA ALA A 254 -4.19 -29.78 4.84
C ALA A 254 -3.81 -29.78 6.32
N GLU A 255 -3.29 -28.68 6.83
CA GLU A 255 -2.86 -28.53 8.23
C GLU A 255 -4.00 -28.08 9.16
N TYR A 256 -4.85 -27.17 8.70
CA TYR A 256 -5.87 -26.52 9.55
C TYR A 256 -7.34 -26.80 9.15
N GLY A 257 -7.58 -27.46 8.04
CA GLY A 257 -8.93 -27.84 7.57
C GLY A 257 -9.45 -26.97 6.44
#